data_d8916b53d755753abf1825a803c45b95
#
_entry.id   d8916b53d755753abf1825a803c45b95
#
_cell.length_a   1.000
_cell.length_b   1.000
_cell.length_c   1.000
_cell.angle_alpha   90.00
_cell.angle_beta   90.00
_cell.angle_gamma   90.00
#
_symmetry.space_group_name_H-M   'P 1'
#
loop_
_entity.id
_entity.type
_entity.pdbx_description
1 polymer ?
#
loop_
_entity_poly.entity_id
_entity_poly.type
_entity_poly.pdbx_seq_one_letter_code
_entity_poly.pdbx_strand_id
1 'polypeptide(L)'
;MATPEVIVEIAALRKRFGTNEVLKGIDLSVTRGEVIAIIGKSGSGKSTLLRCVNGLEQFQEGTLTVDGQPLLYGNAAAMRALRQRVGMIFQGFNLFPHLSVGRNVMLAPTLVKKKANPDCTEQARKLLERVGLAEKFDAQPEQLSGGQQQRVAIARALAMEPAVLLCDEITSALDPELVGEVLRVVETLADEGMTLLMVTHEMNFARKVADRVVFMHAGRIHEVGPPEQVFGAPQTAELKQFLSALH
;
A
#
# COMPACT_ATOMS: atom_id res chain seq x y z
N MET A 1 0.20 -20.14 22.24
CA MET A 1 0.18 -18.91 21.42
C MET A 1 -0.44 -19.30 20.09
N ALA A 2 -1.45 -18.58 19.60
CA ALA A 2 -2.01 -18.85 18.29
C ALA A 2 -0.94 -18.59 17.21
N THR A 3 -0.86 -19.46 16.20
CA THR A 3 0.02 -19.23 15.05
C THR A 3 -0.39 -17.94 14.35
N PRO A 4 0.52 -17.00 14.05
CA PRO A 4 0.16 -15.75 13.38
C PRO A 4 -0.53 -16.07 12.04
N GLU A 5 -1.68 -15.44 11.82
CA GLU A 5 -2.50 -15.66 10.60
C GLU A 5 -1.82 -15.00 9.41
N VAL A 6 -1.41 -15.80 8.42
CA VAL A 6 -0.86 -15.28 7.15
C VAL A 6 -2.01 -14.71 6.32
N ILE A 7 -1.92 -13.42 5.98
CA ILE A 7 -2.95 -12.71 5.20
C ILE A 7 -2.55 -12.49 3.74
N VAL A 8 -1.25 -12.36 3.43
CA VAL A 8 -0.72 -12.35 2.06
C VAL A 8 0.36 -13.42 1.97
N GLU A 9 0.23 -14.30 1.00
CA GLU A 9 1.24 -15.31 0.71
C GLU A 9 1.61 -15.26 -0.76
N ILE A 10 2.88 -15.13 -1.04
CA ILE A 10 3.47 -15.06 -2.38
C ILE A 10 4.52 -16.13 -2.47
N ALA A 11 4.42 -17.03 -3.46
CA ALA A 11 5.40 -18.09 -3.68
C ALA A 11 5.86 -18.12 -5.14
N ALA A 12 7.18 -18.05 -5.32
CA ALA A 12 7.90 -18.11 -6.59
C ALA A 12 7.33 -17.18 -7.69
N LEU A 13 6.82 -16.01 -7.31
CA LEU A 13 6.11 -15.09 -8.20
C LEU A 13 7.06 -14.49 -9.23
N ARG A 14 6.72 -14.65 -10.53
CA ARG A 14 7.47 -14.10 -11.66
C ARG A 14 6.58 -13.22 -12.54
N LYS A 15 7.11 -12.05 -12.88
CA LYS A 15 6.44 -11.09 -13.75
C LYS A 15 7.35 -10.62 -14.85
N ARG A 16 6.84 -10.66 -16.09
CA ARG A 16 7.53 -10.14 -17.30
C ARG A 16 6.66 -9.11 -18.00
N PHE A 17 7.29 -8.12 -18.59
CA PHE A 17 6.73 -7.20 -19.57
C PHE A 17 7.45 -7.43 -20.90
N GLY A 18 6.82 -8.11 -21.84
CA GLY A 18 7.48 -8.61 -23.03
C GLY A 18 8.63 -9.57 -22.66
N THR A 19 9.85 -9.26 -23.08
CA THR A 19 11.06 -10.04 -22.76
C THR A 19 11.72 -9.64 -21.44
N ASN A 20 11.33 -8.51 -20.85
CA ASN A 20 11.95 -8.00 -19.62
C ASN A 20 11.31 -8.65 -18.37
N GLU A 21 12.09 -9.47 -17.65
CA GLU A 21 11.66 -10.06 -16.40
C GLU A 21 11.90 -9.11 -15.22
N VAL A 22 10.82 -8.57 -14.66
CA VAL A 22 10.84 -7.56 -13.59
C VAL A 22 10.79 -8.20 -12.21
N LEU A 23 10.00 -9.26 -12.00
CA LEU A 23 10.01 -10.06 -10.77
C LEU A 23 10.51 -11.47 -11.08
N LYS A 24 11.50 -11.93 -10.31
CA LYS A 24 12.31 -13.12 -10.64
C LYS A 24 12.22 -14.19 -9.55
N GLY A 25 11.01 -14.63 -9.23
CA GLY A 25 10.77 -15.59 -8.16
C GLY A 25 10.78 -14.90 -6.80
N ILE A 26 9.70 -14.21 -6.48
CA ILE A 26 9.50 -13.54 -5.19
C ILE A 26 8.77 -14.49 -4.27
N ASP A 27 9.31 -14.69 -3.08
CA ASP A 27 8.68 -15.37 -1.96
C ASP A 27 8.51 -14.38 -0.82
N LEU A 28 7.28 -14.19 -0.33
CA LEU A 28 6.97 -13.28 0.77
C LEU A 28 5.67 -13.70 1.45
N SER A 29 5.70 -13.82 2.76
CA SER A 29 4.51 -13.97 3.60
C SER A 29 4.31 -12.73 4.46
N VAL A 30 3.06 -12.32 4.66
CA VAL A 30 2.67 -11.21 5.52
C VAL A 30 1.63 -11.70 6.50
N THR A 31 1.81 -11.41 7.77
CA THR A 31 0.84 -11.75 8.82
C THR A 31 -0.17 -10.62 9.04
N ARG A 32 -1.33 -10.97 9.58
CA ARG A 32 -2.36 -9.98 9.89
C ARG A 32 -1.84 -8.98 10.93
N GLY A 33 -2.04 -7.68 10.68
CA GLY A 33 -1.57 -6.59 11.52
C GLY A 33 -0.09 -6.25 11.33
N GLU A 34 0.63 -6.96 10.45
CA GLU A 34 2.05 -6.70 10.20
C GLU A 34 2.25 -5.52 9.24
N VAL A 35 3.25 -4.71 9.54
CA VAL A 35 3.71 -3.60 8.71
C VAL A 35 5.02 -3.97 8.02
N ILE A 36 4.98 -4.08 6.69
CA ILE A 36 6.16 -4.36 5.86
C ILE A 36 6.54 -3.12 5.06
N ALA A 37 7.79 -2.67 5.21
CA ALA A 37 8.40 -1.66 4.36
C ALA A 37 9.24 -2.32 3.26
N ILE A 38 8.93 -2.05 2.00
CA ILE A 38 9.66 -2.54 0.82
C ILE A 38 10.54 -1.40 0.32
N ILE A 39 11.86 -1.61 0.37
CA ILE A 39 12.87 -0.62 -0.03
C ILE A 39 13.73 -1.16 -1.17
N GLY A 40 14.43 -0.27 -1.88
CA GLY A 40 15.33 -0.63 -2.98
C GLY A 40 15.37 0.44 -4.07
N LYS A 41 16.34 0.33 -4.97
CA LYS A 41 16.53 1.28 -6.09
C LYS A 41 15.28 1.36 -6.99
N SER A 42 15.11 2.49 -7.69
CA SER A 42 14.09 2.60 -8.74
C SER A 42 14.30 1.48 -9.78
N GLY A 43 13.19 0.93 -10.28
CA GLY A 43 13.23 -0.19 -11.24
C GLY A 43 13.52 -1.56 -10.62
N SER A 44 13.66 -1.72 -9.31
CA SER A 44 13.85 -3.04 -8.67
C SER A 44 12.59 -3.92 -8.61
N GLY A 45 11.41 -3.43 -9.03
CA GLY A 45 10.17 -4.19 -9.11
C GLY A 45 9.19 -3.96 -7.95
N LYS A 46 9.47 -3.06 -7.01
CA LYS A 46 8.64 -2.80 -5.81
C LYS A 46 7.16 -2.51 -6.12
N SER A 47 6.90 -1.47 -6.92
CA SER A 47 5.53 -1.10 -7.33
C SER A 47 4.85 -2.19 -8.16
N THR A 48 5.63 -2.92 -8.98
CA THR A 48 5.11 -4.07 -9.73
C THR A 48 4.65 -5.19 -8.79
N LEU A 49 5.41 -5.46 -7.72
CA LEU A 49 5.01 -6.44 -6.71
C LEU A 49 3.69 -6.04 -6.04
N LEU A 50 3.56 -4.79 -5.57
CA LEU A 50 2.30 -4.29 -5.00
C LEU A 50 1.13 -4.39 -5.98
N ARG A 51 1.35 -4.06 -7.26
CA ARG A 51 0.31 -4.18 -8.30
C ARG A 51 -0.05 -5.63 -8.64
N CYS A 52 0.85 -6.57 -8.42
CA CYS A 52 0.48 -8.00 -8.47
C CYS A 52 -0.42 -8.38 -7.29
N VAL A 53 -0.14 -7.89 -6.08
CA VAL A 53 -0.93 -8.22 -4.87
C VAL A 53 -2.40 -7.76 -4.99
N ASN A 54 -2.67 -6.58 -5.59
CA ASN A 54 -4.05 -6.12 -5.81
C ASN A 54 -4.66 -6.57 -7.15
N GLY A 55 -3.93 -7.39 -7.93
CA GLY A 55 -4.36 -7.92 -9.22
C GLY A 55 -4.49 -6.85 -10.33
N LEU A 56 -3.81 -5.71 -10.22
CA LEU A 56 -3.68 -4.73 -11.31
C LEU A 56 -2.68 -5.20 -12.36
N GLU A 57 -1.63 -5.93 -11.92
CA GLU A 57 -0.66 -6.55 -12.82
C GLU A 57 -0.78 -8.06 -12.76
N GLN A 58 -0.96 -8.68 -13.93
CA GLN A 58 -0.96 -10.14 -14.05
C GLN A 58 0.48 -10.66 -14.06
N PHE A 59 0.78 -11.61 -13.18
CA PHE A 59 2.04 -12.37 -13.20
C PHE A 59 1.89 -13.64 -14.03
N GLN A 60 3.00 -14.25 -14.46
CA GLN A 60 2.99 -15.41 -15.34
C GLN A 60 3.25 -16.73 -14.61
N GLU A 61 4.03 -16.70 -13.52
CA GLU A 61 4.42 -17.90 -12.78
C GLU A 61 4.34 -17.64 -11.27
N GLY A 62 4.16 -18.69 -10.48
CA GLY A 62 4.03 -18.61 -9.02
C GLY A 62 2.58 -18.56 -8.55
N THR A 63 2.40 -18.38 -7.26
CA THR A 63 1.08 -18.29 -6.62
C THR A 63 1.01 -17.05 -5.74
N LEU A 64 -0.19 -16.51 -5.60
CA LEU A 64 -0.48 -15.41 -4.69
C LEU A 64 -1.86 -15.63 -4.08
N THR A 65 -1.92 -15.57 -2.75
CA THR A 65 -3.18 -15.61 -1.99
C THR A 65 -3.29 -14.37 -1.12
N VAL A 66 -4.51 -13.89 -0.95
CA VAL A 66 -4.81 -12.82 0.00
C VAL A 66 -6.01 -13.23 0.83
N ASP A 67 -5.88 -13.19 2.15
CA ASP A 67 -6.91 -13.58 3.12
C ASP A 67 -7.49 -14.97 2.79
N GLY A 68 -6.56 -15.93 2.53
CA GLY A 68 -6.86 -17.30 2.17
C GLY A 68 -7.47 -17.52 0.77
N GLN A 69 -7.66 -16.46 -0.02
CA GLN A 69 -8.23 -16.54 -1.37
C GLN A 69 -7.14 -16.46 -2.44
N PRO A 70 -7.02 -17.44 -3.32
CA PRO A 70 -6.06 -17.40 -4.41
C PRO A 70 -6.44 -16.32 -5.44
N LEU A 71 -5.43 -15.65 -5.98
CA LEU A 71 -5.60 -14.69 -7.05
C LEU A 71 -5.76 -15.43 -8.38
N LEU A 72 -6.99 -15.41 -8.92
CA LEU A 72 -7.36 -16.12 -10.14
C LEU A 72 -7.67 -15.12 -11.26
N TYR A 73 -6.73 -14.96 -12.19
CA TYR A 73 -6.96 -14.17 -13.40
C TYR A 73 -7.98 -14.87 -14.32
N GLY A 74 -8.80 -14.07 -15.01
CA GLY A 74 -9.89 -14.59 -15.85
C GLY A 74 -11.22 -14.75 -15.11
N ASN A 75 -11.25 -14.74 -13.78
CA ASN A 75 -12.48 -14.71 -13.00
C ASN A 75 -12.78 -13.29 -12.48
N ALA A 76 -13.64 -12.54 -13.18
CA ALA A 76 -13.97 -11.17 -12.84
C ALA A 76 -14.63 -11.01 -11.46
N ALA A 77 -15.36 -12.03 -10.98
CA ALA A 77 -15.98 -11.99 -9.65
C ALA A 77 -14.92 -12.14 -8.55
N ALA A 78 -13.98 -13.10 -8.70
CA ALA A 78 -12.87 -13.30 -7.77
C ALA A 78 -11.98 -12.04 -7.71
N MET A 79 -11.68 -11.42 -8.86
CA MET A 79 -10.89 -10.19 -8.92
C MET A 79 -11.60 -9.00 -8.24
N ARG A 80 -12.93 -8.89 -8.38
CA ARG A 80 -13.69 -7.87 -7.63
C ARG A 80 -13.67 -8.11 -6.14
N ALA A 81 -13.84 -9.36 -5.71
CA ALA A 81 -13.77 -9.74 -4.29
C ALA A 81 -12.39 -9.44 -3.69
N LEU A 82 -11.31 -9.75 -4.40
CA LEU A 82 -9.94 -9.42 -4.00
C LEU A 82 -9.79 -7.90 -3.78
N ARG A 83 -10.17 -7.08 -4.77
CA ARG A 83 -10.02 -5.62 -4.71
C ARG A 83 -10.90 -4.94 -3.66
N GLN A 84 -11.89 -5.61 -3.12
CA GLN A 84 -12.62 -5.14 -1.94
C GLN A 84 -11.85 -5.37 -0.64
N ARG A 85 -10.97 -6.37 -0.60
CA ARG A 85 -10.14 -6.74 0.57
C ARG A 85 -8.78 -6.07 0.56
N VAL A 86 -8.29 -5.64 -0.60
CA VAL A 86 -6.98 -5.01 -0.78
C VAL A 86 -7.17 -3.57 -1.19
N GLY A 87 -6.96 -2.65 -0.26
CA GLY A 87 -6.89 -1.22 -0.55
C GLY A 87 -5.55 -0.87 -1.17
N MET A 88 -5.53 0.14 -2.04
CA MET A 88 -4.27 0.65 -2.59
C MET A 88 -4.28 2.17 -2.65
N ILE A 89 -3.20 2.76 -2.17
CA ILE A 89 -2.89 4.18 -2.26
C ILE A 89 -1.71 4.32 -3.22
N PHE A 90 -1.88 5.14 -4.24
CA PHE A 90 -0.91 5.33 -5.30
C PHE A 90 -0.01 6.56 -5.02
N GLN A 91 1.11 6.63 -5.69
CA GLN A 91 2.00 7.78 -5.72
C GLN A 91 1.29 9.08 -6.14
N GLY A 92 0.47 9.01 -7.20
CA GLY A 92 -0.46 10.09 -7.54
C GLY A 92 -1.75 9.94 -6.74
N PHE A 93 -2.38 11.04 -6.36
CA PHE A 93 -3.58 11.03 -5.52
C PHE A 93 -4.77 10.33 -6.21
N ASN A 94 -4.87 10.41 -7.54
CA ASN A 94 -5.90 9.77 -8.37
C ASN A 94 -7.33 10.07 -7.90
N LEU A 95 -7.56 11.26 -7.35
CA LEU A 95 -8.90 11.71 -7.00
C LEU A 95 -9.70 12.01 -8.27
N PHE A 96 -10.99 11.76 -8.21
CA PHE A 96 -11.92 12.16 -9.28
C PHE A 96 -12.15 13.66 -9.21
N PRO A 97 -11.65 14.47 -10.17
CA PRO A 97 -11.63 15.93 -10.04
C PRO A 97 -13.04 16.55 -10.11
N HIS A 98 -14.00 15.86 -10.71
CA HIS A 98 -15.39 16.27 -10.83
C HIS A 98 -16.28 15.84 -9.66
N LEU A 99 -15.72 15.21 -8.64
CA LEU A 99 -16.41 14.80 -7.41
C LEU A 99 -15.84 15.55 -6.22
N SER A 100 -16.71 15.97 -5.29
CA SER A 100 -16.25 16.51 -4.02
C SER A 100 -15.44 15.48 -3.23
N VAL A 101 -14.71 15.93 -2.23
CA VAL A 101 -13.93 15.09 -1.30
C VAL A 101 -14.78 13.98 -0.71
N GLY A 102 -15.94 14.33 -0.14
CA GLY A 102 -16.86 13.35 0.42
C GLY A 102 -17.33 12.33 -0.62
N ARG A 103 -17.68 12.78 -1.84
CA ARG A 103 -18.09 11.88 -2.92
C ARG A 103 -16.97 10.98 -3.41
N ASN A 104 -15.71 11.45 -3.41
CA ASN A 104 -14.55 10.59 -3.69
C ASN A 104 -14.47 9.42 -2.70
N VAL A 105 -14.67 9.68 -1.41
CA VAL A 105 -14.63 8.65 -0.36
C VAL A 105 -15.84 7.70 -0.45
N MET A 106 -17.03 8.23 -0.73
CA MET A 106 -18.29 7.47 -0.78
C MET A 106 -18.43 6.59 -2.02
N LEU A 107 -17.71 6.87 -3.11
CA LEU A 107 -17.97 6.29 -4.43
C LEU A 107 -17.95 4.75 -4.41
N ALA A 108 -16.89 4.16 -3.90
CA ALA A 108 -16.74 2.71 -3.88
C ALA A 108 -17.73 2.01 -2.92
N PRO A 109 -17.95 2.45 -1.67
CA PRO A 109 -18.99 1.90 -0.82
C PRO A 109 -20.38 1.93 -1.45
N THR A 110 -20.74 3.03 -2.11
CA THR A 110 -22.06 3.16 -2.75
C THR A 110 -22.21 2.22 -3.94
N LEU A 111 -21.21 2.18 -4.86
CA LEU A 111 -21.34 1.41 -6.09
C LEU A 111 -21.05 -0.08 -5.91
N VAL A 112 -20.08 -0.43 -5.08
CA VAL A 112 -19.57 -1.81 -4.96
C VAL A 112 -20.25 -2.56 -3.82
N LYS A 113 -20.28 -1.96 -2.62
CA LYS A 113 -20.97 -2.56 -1.45
C LYS A 113 -22.48 -2.29 -1.45
N LYS A 114 -23.00 -1.42 -2.34
CA LYS A 114 -24.41 -1.01 -2.43
C LYS A 114 -24.94 -0.51 -1.08
N LYS A 115 -24.08 0.10 -0.26
CA LYS A 115 -24.50 0.73 1.01
C LYS A 115 -25.44 1.89 0.73
N ALA A 116 -26.39 2.13 1.64
CA ALA A 116 -27.28 3.27 1.55
C ALA A 116 -26.51 4.60 1.63
N ASN A 117 -26.98 5.62 0.92
CA ASN A 117 -26.28 6.90 0.83
C ASN A 117 -26.05 7.59 2.21
N PRO A 118 -27.02 7.58 3.16
CA PRO A 118 -26.78 8.13 4.50
C PRO A 118 -25.63 7.42 5.24
N ASP A 119 -25.56 6.08 5.18
CA ASP A 119 -24.49 5.30 5.83
C ASP A 119 -23.12 5.60 5.23
N CYS A 120 -23.06 5.76 3.89
CA CYS A 120 -21.81 6.16 3.20
C CYS A 120 -21.39 7.56 3.60
N THR A 121 -22.34 8.49 3.78
CA THR A 121 -22.06 9.87 4.19
C THR A 121 -21.46 9.91 5.60
N GLU A 122 -22.08 9.19 6.53
CA GLU A 122 -21.57 9.10 7.92
C GLU A 122 -20.19 8.44 7.96
N GLN A 123 -20.00 7.33 7.24
CA GLN A 123 -18.70 6.66 7.13
C GLN A 123 -17.62 7.59 6.53
N ALA A 124 -17.95 8.31 5.46
CA ALA A 124 -17.03 9.23 4.82
C ALA A 124 -16.63 10.39 5.75
N ARG A 125 -17.58 10.96 6.51
CA ARG A 125 -17.27 12.01 7.49
C ARG A 125 -16.32 11.52 8.58
N LYS A 126 -16.56 10.34 9.15
CA LYS A 126 -15.67 9.71 10.15
C LYS A 126 -14.26 9.46 9.59
N LEU A 127 -14.17 8.99 8.34
CA LEU A 127 -12.86 8.75 7.70
C LEU A 127 -12.12 10.07 7.40
N LEU A 128 -12.82 11.10 6.97
CA LEU A 128 -12.23 12.43 6.76
C LEU A 128 -11.78 13.06 8.08
N GLU A 129 -12.54 12.92 9.15
CA GLU A 129 -12.13 13.33 10.49
C GLU A 129 -10.84 12.60 10.92
N ARG A 130 -10.78 11.29 10.71
CA ARG A 130 -9.61 10.45 11.04
C ARG A 130 -8.33 10.87 10.31
N VAL A 131 -8.45 11.43 9.10
CA VAL A 131 -7.32 11.97 8.36
C VAL A 131 -7.17 13.50 8.51
N GLY A 132 -7.88 14.13 9.47
CA GLY A 132 -7.80 15.55 9.79
C GLY A 132 -8.38 16.48 8.72
N LEU A 133 -9.45 16.06 8.03
CA LEU A 133 -10.09 16.80 6.93
C LEU A 133 -11.62 16.83 7.06
N ALA A 134 -12.15 16.84 8.29
CA ALA A 134 -13.59 16.83 8.56
C ALA A 134 -14.33 17.95 7.85
N GLU A 135 -13.74 19.17 7.84
CA GLU A 135 -14.32 20.38 7.25
C GLU A 135 -14.26 20.41 5.72
N LYS A 136 -13.52 19.48 5.08
CA LYS A 136 -13.31 19.45 3.63
C LYS A 136 -14.29 18.57 2.86
N PHE A 137 -15.33 18.06 3.49
CA PHE A 137 -16.27 17.09 2.89
C PHE A 137 -16.86 17.59 1.55
N ASP A 138 -17.25 18.85 1.47
CA ASP A 138 -17.88 19.44 0.28
C ASP A 138 -16.88 20.14 -0.66
N ALA A 139 -15.59 20.22 -0.29
CA ALA A 139 -14.53 20.82 -1.11
C ALA A 139 -14.26 19.99 -2.38
N GLN A 140 -13.73 20.66 -3.43
CA GLN A 140 -13.23 19.98 -4.63
C GLN A 140 -11.75 19.63 -4.48
N PRO A 141 -11.24 18.57 -5.15
CA PRO A 141 -9.83 18.18 -5.06
C PRO A 141 -8.85 19.30 -5.39
N GLU A 142 -9.17 20.18 -6.34
CA GLU A 142 -8.34 21.33 -6.74
C GLU A 142 -8.17 22.41 -5.66
N GLN A 143 -9.04 22.41 -4.64
CA GLN A 143 -8.99 23.33 -3.49
C GLN A 143 -8.10 22.78 -2.35
N LEU A 144 -7.49 21.61 -2.54
CA LEU A 144 -6.68 20.92 -1.54
C LEU A 144 -5.19 20.98 -1.88
N SER A 145 -4.34 21.10 -0.85
CA SER A 145 -2.90 20.88 -1.00
C SER A 145 -2.62 19.41 -1.39
N GLY A 146 -1.42 19.13 -1.93
CA GLY A 146 -1.01 17.76 -2.25
C GLY A 146 -1.12 16.80 -1.08
N GLY A 147 -0.68 17.20 0.12
CA GLY A 147 -0.80 16.40 1.34
C GLY A 147 -2.26 16.17 1.76
N GLN A 148 -3.14 17.16 1.58
CA GLN A 148 -4.57 17.00 1.80
C GLN A 148 -5.19 16.02 0.79
N GLN A 149 -4.84 16.14 -0.50
CA GLN A 149 -5.31 15.20 -1.53
C GLN A 149 -4.88 13.76 -1.23
N GLN A 150 -3.65 13.56 -0.76
CA GLN A 150 -3.15 12.24 -0.38
C GLN A 150 -3.90 11.68 0.82
N ARG A 151 -4.20 12.51 1.83
CA ARG A 151 -5.01 12.09 2.97
C ARG A 151 -6.45 11.73 2.57
N VAL A 152 -7.04 12.41 1.59
CA VAL A 152 -8.32 12.00 0.99
C VAL A 152 -8.19 10.65 0.27
N ALA A 153 -7.09 10.41 -0.46
CA ALA A 153 -6.85 9.12 -1.11
C ALA A 153 -6.72 7.97 -0.10
N ILE A 154 -6.11 8.23 1.07
CA ILE A 154 -6.09 7.28 2.20
C ILE A 154 -7.51 7.02 2.71
N ALA A 155 -8.29 8.06 3.02
CA ALA A 155 -9.67 7.92 3.48
C ALA A 155 -10.54 7.14 2.48
N ARG A 156 -10.38 7.39 1.18
CA ARG A 156 -11.05 6.65 0.10
C ARG A 156 -10.68 5.16 0.09
N ALA A 157 -9.41 4.82 0.27
CA ALA A 157 -8.98 3.43 0.33
C ALA A 157 -9.56 2.71 1.57
N LEU A 158 -9.58 3.38 2.72
CA LEU A 158 -10.15 2.87 3.97
C LEU A 158 -11.68 2.68 3.92
N ALA A 159 -12.40 3.42 3.07
CA ALA A 159 -13.85 3.33 2.97
C ALA A 159 -14.37 1.95 2.53
N MET A 160 -13.51 1.16 1.91
CA MET A 160 -13.80 -0.24 1.57
C MET A 160 -13.53 -1.21 2.72
N GLU A 161 -13.00 -0.75 3.87
CA GLU A 161 -12.65 -1.58 5.02
C GLU A 161 -11.73 -2.75 4.61
N PRO A 162 -10.56 -2.43 3.98
CA PRO A 162 -9.70 -3.46 3.44
C PRO A 162 -9.01 -4.26 4.56
N ALA A 163 -8.72 -5.53 4.29
CA ALA A 163 -7.93 -6.37 5.18
C ALA A 163 -6.42 -6.09 5.07
N VAL A 164 -5.98 -5.58 3.91
CA VAL A 164 -4.59 -5.19 3.62
C VAL A 164 -4.60 -3.86 2.88
N LEU A 165 -3.71 -2.94 3.26
CA LEU A 165 -3.53 -1.66 2.60
C LEU A 165 -2.13 -1.59 1.97
N LEU A 166 -2.09 -1.34 0.67
CA LEU A 166 -0.88 -1.19 -0.11
C LEU A 166 -0.59 0.30 -0.31
N CYS A 167 0.64 0.73 0.00
CA CYS A 167 1.09 2.11 -0.14
C CYS A 167 2.25 2.17 -1.15
N ASP A 168 2.02 2.70 -2.35
CA ASP A 168 3.01 2.79 -3.41
C ASP A 168 3.60 4.20 -3.49
N GLU A 169 4.73 4.44 -2.78
CA GLU A 169 5.49 5.70 -2.75
C GLU A 169 4.60 6.94 -2.47
N ILE A 170 3.73 6.85 -1.47
CA ILE A 170 2.64 7.80 -1.20
C ILE A 170 3.09 9.23 -0.84
N THR A 171 4.38 9.46 -0.61
CA THR A 171 4.95 10.78 -0.28
C THR A 171 5.78 11.38 -1.41
N SER A 172 6.13 10.62 -2.44
CA SER A 172 7.08 11.04 -3.47
C SER A 172 6.60 12.18 -4.39
N ALA A 173 5.28 12.42 -4.43
CA ALA A 173 4.67 13.54 -5.18
C ALA A 173 4.37 14.76 -4.30
N LEU A 174 4.86 14.77 -3.05
CA LEU A 174 4.58 15.82 -2.08
C LEU A 174 5.79 16.73 -1.84
N ASP A 175 5.50 17.99 -1.54
CA ASP A 175 6.50 18.88 -0.97
C ASP A 175 6.97 18.36 0.39
N PRO A 176 8.27 18.49 0.73
CA PRO A 176 8.83 17.92 1.97
C PRO A 176 8.09 18.36 3.25
N GLU A 177 7.53 19.56 3.28
CA GLU A 177 6.77 20.08 4.42
C GLU A 177 5.46 19.30 4.68
N LEU A 178 4.88 18.71 3.62
CA LEU A 178 3.61 17.99 3.69
C LEU A 178 3.76 16.48 3.97
N VAL A 179 4.98 15.93 3.80
CA VAL A 179 5.28 14.51 4.01
C VAL A 179 4.90 14.05 5.41
N GLY A 180 5.29 14.82 6.43
CA GLY A 180 5.05 14.47 7.83
C GLY A 180 3.57 14.31 8.20
N GLU A 181 2.66 15.05 7.57
CA GLU A 181 1.23 14.94 7.83
C GLU A 181 0.65 13.61 7.29
N VAL A 182 1.09 13.19 6.11
CA VAL A 182 0.65 11.92 5.49
C VAL A 182 1.23 10.73 6.26
N LEU A 183 2.51 10.79 6.63
CA LEU A 183 3.15 9.71 7.38
C LEU A 183 2.52 9.50 8.76
N ARG A 184 2.11 10.56 9.45
CA ARG A 184 1.38 10.43 10.73
C ARG A 184 0.07 9.68 10.60
N VAL A 185 -0.67 9.88 9.51
CA VAL A 185 -1.90 9.09 9.27
C VAL A 185 -1.56 7.61 9.10
N VAL A 186 -0.51 7.28 8.34
CA VAL A 186 -0.09 5.88 8.14
C VAL A 186 0.41 5.26 9.44
N GLU A 187 1.14 6.01 10.26
CA GLU A 187 1.58 5.58 11.60
C GLU A 187 0.38 5.23 12.49
N THR A 188 -0.64 6.09 12.54
CA THR A 188 -1.88 5.80 13.27
C THR A 188 -2.56 4.52 12.79
N LEU A 189 -2.58 4.26 11.48
CA LEU A 189 -3.15 3.03 10.92
C LEU A 189 -2.35 1.79 11.34
N ALA A 190 -1.01 1.89 11.38
CA ALA A 190 -0.14 0.83 11.87
C ALA A 190 -0.41 0.53 13.36
N ASP A 191 -0.46 1.56 14.21
CA ASP A 191 -0.75 1.44 15.64
C ASP A 191 -2.12 0.82 15.94
N GLU A 192 -3.09 1.02 15.05
CA GLU A 192 -4.41 0.40 15.12
C GLU A 192 -4.46 -1.05 14.61
N GLY A 193 -3.32 -1.60 14.20
CA GLY A 193 -3.19 -2.99 13.74
C GLY A 193 -3.59 -3.23 12.28
N MET A 194 -3.59 -2.20 11.42
CA MET A 194 -3.79 -2.36 9.98
C MET A 194 -2.62 -3.11 9.37
N THR A 195 -2.89 -4.13 8.56
CA THR A 195 -1.84 -4.78 7.75
C THR A 195 -1.41 -3.86 6.62
N LEU A 196 -0.13 -3.49 6.59
CA LEU A 196 0.43 -2.54 5.62
C LEU A 196 1.57 -3.16 4.81
N LEU A 197 1.53 -3.02 3.49
CA LEU A 197 2.69 -3.21 2.63
C LEU A 197 3.02 -1.86 1.98
N MET A 198 4.18 -1.30 2.31
CA MET A 198 4.56 0.05 1.90
C MET A 198 5.83 0.03 1.08
N VAL A 199 5.78 0.56 -0.14
CA VAL A 199 6.97 0.99 -0.87
C VAL A 199 7.27 2.42 -0.46
N THR A 200 8.46 2.65 0.08
CA THR A 200 8.82 3.98 0.59
C THR A 200 10.30 4.31 0.39
N HIS A 201 10.59 5.58 0.25
CA HIS A 201 11.94 6.16 0.32
C HIS A 201 12.18 6.87 1.65
N GLU A 202 11.22 6.87 2.56
CA GLU A 202 11.29 7.46 3.89
C GLU A 202 11.92 6.47 4.88
N MET A 203 13.26 6.37 4.89
CA MET A 203 13.96 5.34 5.67
C MET A 203 13.75 5.49 7.18
N ASN A 204 13.70 6.73 7.69
CA ASN A 204 13.44 6.99 9.10
C ASN A 204 12.02 6.55 9.50
N PHE A 205 11.05 6.77 8.63
CA PHE A 205 9.70 6.31 8.84
C PHE A 205 9.60 4.78 8.80
N ALA A 206 10.20 4.13 7.79
CA ALA A 206 10.27 2.67 7.71
C ALA A 206 10.92 2.06 8.95
N ARG A 207 12.01 2.67 9.46
CA ARG A 207 12.66 2.24 10.71
C ARG A 207 11.76 2.33 11.93
N LYS A 208 10.88 3.33 11.98
CA LYS A 208 9.99 3.60 13.11
C LYS A 208 8.78 2.67 13.15
N VAL A 209 8.17 2.41 11.98
CA VAL A 209 6.83 1.80 11.93
C VAL A 209 6.81 0.38 11.39
N ALA A 210 7.83 -0.08 10.67
CA ALA A 210 7.81 -1.40 10.07
C ALA A 210 8.21 -2.49 11.08
N ASP A 211 7.47 -3.59 11.09
CA ASP A 211 7.85 -4.83 11.77
C ASP A 211 8.96 -5.55 11.01
N ARG A 212 8.88 -5.52 9.67
CA ARG A 212 9.91 -6.05 8.78
C ARG A 212 10.18 -5.10 7.62
N VAL A 213 11.45 -5.10 7.22
CA VAL A 213 11.91 -4.41 6.01
C VAL A 213 12.33 -5.45 4.99
N VAL A 214 11.85 -5.28 3.76
CA VAL A 214 12.16 -6.12 2.60
C VAL A 214 13.00 -5.29 1.63
N PHE A 215 14.27 -5.66 1.43
CA PHE A 215 15.14 -5.03 0.44
C PHE A 215 15.04 -5.76 -0.89
N MET A 216 14.57 -5.04 -1.91
CA MET A 216 14.48 -5.54 -3.29
C MET A 216 15.60 -4.97 -4.16
N HIS A 217 16.27 -5.86 -4.90
CA HIS A 217 17.27 -5.50 -5.90
C HIS A 217 17.13 -6.37 -7.15
N ALA A 218 17.17 -5.75 -8.33
CA ALA A 218 17.14 -6.42 -9.65
C ALA A 218 16.04 -7.48 -9.81
N GLY A 219 14.84 -7.23 -9.23
CA GLY A 219 13.68 -8.11 -9.33
C GLY A 219 13.64 -9.27 -8.32
N ARG A 220 14.51 -9.26 -7.31
CA ARG A 220 14.57 -10.28 -6.24
C ARG A 220 14.52 -9.63 -4.87
N ILE A 221 14.10 -10.40 -3.88
CA ILE A 221 14.29 -10.05 -2.47
C ILE A 221 15.71 -10.51 -2.10
N HIS A 222 16.54 -9.57 -1.64
CA HIS A 222 17.92 -9.83 -1.23
C HIS A 222 18.07 -9.94 0.28
N GLU A 223 17.35 -9.12 1.04
CA GLU A 223 17.31 -9.21 2.50
C GLU A 223 15.91 -8.95 3.04
N VAL A 224 15.57 -9.65 4.13
CA VAL A 224 14.35 -9.45 4.91
C VAL A 224 14.73 -9.56 6.38
N GLY A 225 14.28 -8.62 7.17
CA GLY A 225 14.52 -8.64 8.62
C GLY A 225 13.87 -7.46 9.35
N PRO A 226 14.01 -7.42 10.67
CA PRO A 226 13.58 -6.27 11.44
C PRO A 226 14.40 -5.01 11.04
N PRO A 227 13.84 -3.81 11.22
CA PRO A 227 14.50 -2.56 10.83
C PRO A 227 15.93 -2.42 11.39
N GLU A 228 16.16 -2.81 12.65
CA GLU A 228 17.45 -2.71 13.30
C GLU A 228 18.52 -3.53 12.57
N GLN A 229 18.16 -4.70 12.06
CA GLN A 229 19.06 -5.56 11.29
C GLN A 229 19.31 -4.97 9.91
N VAL A 230 18.25 -4.66 9.14
CA VAL A 230 18.37 -4.23 7.75
C VAL A 230 19.09 -2.90 7.62
N PHE A 231 18.79 -1.94 8.50
CA PHE A 231 19.42 -0.60 8.47
C PHE A 231 20.70 -0.49 9.30
N GLY A 232 20.86 -1.31 10.35
CA GLY A 232 22.00 -1.22 11.27
C GLY A 232 23.13 -2.21 10.98
N ALA A 233 22.80 -3.37 10.45
CA ALA A 233 23.74 -4.46 10.19
C ALA A 233 23.45 -5.17 8.84
N PRO A 234 23.42 -4.43 7.70
CA PRO A 234 23.13 -4.99 6.39
C PRO A 234 24.13 -6.09 6.03
N GLN A 235 23.64 -7.21 5.49
CA GLN A 235 24.48 -8.38 5.19
C GLN A 235 24.98 -8.34 3.74
N THR A 236 24.10 -8.03 2.78
CA THR A 236 24.45 -8.06 1.34
C THR A 236 25.23 -6.79 0.91
N ALA A 237 26.10 -6.97 -0.08
CA ALA A 237 26.86 -5.84 -0.66
C ALA A 237 25.92 -4.82 -1.31
N GLU A 238 24.85 -5.30 -1.94
CA GLU A 238 23.82 -4.50 -2.60
C GLU A 238 23.08 -3.59 -1.64
N LEU A 239 22.68 -4.11 -0.45
CA LEU A 239 22.04 -3.31 0.58
C LEU A 239 23.00 -2.28 1.19
N LYS A 240 24.24 -2.67 1.49
CA LYS A 240 25.29 -1.74 1.95
C LYS A 240 25.47 -0.58 1.00
N GLN A 241 25.59 -0.88 -0.32
CA GLN A 241 25.71 0.13 -1.36
C GLN A 241 24.45 1.00 -1.49
N PHE A 242 23.26 0.41 -1.32
CA PHE A 242 22.01 1.16 -1.38
C PHE A 242 21.93 2.15 -0.22
N LEU A 243 22.20 1.72 1.01
CA LEU A 243 22.13 2.57 2.19
C LEU A 243 23.18 3.68 2.19
N SER A 244 24.42 3.39 1.72
CA SER A 244 25.47 4.41 1.61
C SER A 244 25.17 5.52 0.59
N ALA A 245 24.30 5.26 -0.39
CA ALA A 245 23.88 6.25 -1.38
C ALA A 245 22.75 7.17 -0.91
N LEU A 246 22.19 6.93 0.29
CA LEU A 246 21.11 7.73 0.91
C LEU A 246 21.66 8.82 1.85
N HIS A 247 22.96 8.78 2.12
CA HIS A 247 23.72 9.77 2.89
C HIS A 247 24.52 10.67 1.95
#